data_9c7d2fc0dfce0c35fd317f1b69e28626
#
_entry.id   9c7d2fc0dfce0c35fd317f1b69e28626
#
_cell.length_a   1.000
_cell.length_b   1.000
_cell.length_c   1.000
_cell.angle_alpha   90.00
_cell.angle_beta   90.00
_cell.angle_gamma   90.00
#
_symmetry.space_group_name_H-M   'P 1'
#
loop_
_entity.id
_entity.type
_entity.pdbx_description
1 polymer ?
#
loop_
_entity_poly.entity_id
_entity_poly.type
_entity_poly.pdbx_seq_one_letter_code
_entity_poly.pdbx_strand_id
1 'polypeptide(L)'
;MKRLILAAGLVCIGITMAFSQTTTATPELYSQKTLDELHRIREAAASGTYAFDQARFISATIGPRLSGSNEAAFAVKYVAEQMRKLGLDVKLQKVMVPHWVRGVETAQLTEWQGMPPGATRNVVVTALGHSVATPASGITADVVVVNDFAELERLGRRNIEGKIVLFNYKFNMELQESGYGLAAYGQSVAYRTNGAAAAAKYGAVAAIVRSAGGSQSRLAHTGLMRYQDGIPKIPSGAVSYEDAETIAYLATLGPVKIHLTLTPQTLPDIESYNVIADLKGSEKPNEYVIVSGHLDSWDLAQGAIDDAAGVAAAYSVPAILKELRLQPKRTIRFIAWMDEEQGGSGSDAYFAEEKGNVPNHFAAIEADLGASHPIGFKYAGKPELGRYFGPLSDVLRPQGATLAQYQPGGVGADIGPLTQAGVPSFAPFFNEQTYFKYHHNAADTFDKIDRREIGEVSAVVAVLAYGMANLEQPLPR
;
A
#
# COMPACT_ATOMS: atom_id res chain seq x y z
N MET A 1 49.27 59.75 -65.09
CA MET A 1 47.90 59.36 -64.80
C MET A 1 47.79 58.97 -63.33
N LYS A 2 47.39 59.90 -62.47
CA LYS A 2 47.28 59.69 -60.99
C LYS A 2 45.78 59.46 -60.73
N ARG A 3 45.44 58.29 -60.19
CA ARG A 3 44.09 57.96 -59.64
C ARG A 3 43.98 58.37 -58.18
N LEU A 4 43.05 59.27 -57.90
CA LEU A 4 42.58 59.69 -56.62
C LEU A 4 41.66 58.54 -56.07
N ILE A 5 41.91 58.07 -54.87
CA ILE A 5 40.97 57.20 -54.14
C ILE A 5 40.36 58.03 -53.03
N LEU A 6 39.02 58.23 -53.10
CA LEU A 6 38.21 58.86 -52.06
C LEU A 6 37.83 57.78 -51.05
N ALA A 7 38.22 57.96 -49.77
CA ALA A 7 37.77 57.10 -48.68
C ALA A 7 36.54 57.73 -48.02
N ALA A 8 35.40 57.08 -48.11
CA ALA A 8 34.19 57.45 -47.36
C ALA A 8 34.19 56.76 -45.98
N GLY A 9 34.28 57.52 -44.94
CA GLY A 9 34.18 57.01 -43.56
C GLY A 9 32.72 56.84 -43.18
N LEU A 10 32.33 55.61 -42.86
CA LEU A 10 31.03 55.25 -42.28
C LEU A 10 31.13 55.36 -40.75
N VAL A 11 30.40 56.29 -40.12
CA VAL A 11 30.25 56.40 -38.67
C VAL A 11 29.07 55.56 -38.31
N CYS A 12 29.31 54.37 -37.69
CA CYS A 12 28.27 53.54 -37.05
C CYS A 12 28.01 54.04 -35.64
N ILE A 13 26.86 54.70 -35.45
CA ILE A 13 26.37 55.01 -34.10
C ILE A 13 25.73 53.72 -33.54
N GLY A 14 26.44 53.02 -32.66
CA GLY A 14 25.92 51.87 -31.92
C GLY A 14 24.95 52.30 -30.82
N ILE A 15 23.65 52.10 -31.05
CA ILE A 15 22.64 52.21 -29.98
C ILE A 15 22.68 50.90 -29.17
N THR A 16 23.33 50.94 -28.02
CA THR A 16 23.26 49.85 -27.01
C THR A 16 21.92 49.94 -26.30
N MET A 17 20.94 49.11 -26.74
CA MET A 17 19.75 48.84 -25.94
C MET A 17 20.15 47.94 -24.76
N ALA A 18 20.21 48.49 -23.58
CA ALA A 18 20.31 47.75 -22.32
C ALA A 18 18.94 47.07 -22.08
N PHE A 19 18.81 45.80 -22.43
CA PHE A 19 17.72 44.97 -21.94
C PHE A 19 17.95 44.73 -20.45
N SER A 20 17.26 45.47 -19.61
CA SER A 20 17.10 45.12 -18.20
C SER A 20 16.30 43.83 -18.14
N GLN A 21 16.98 42.71 -18.02
CA GLN A 21 16.33 41.46 -17.58
C GLN A 21 15.94 41.65 -16.12
N THR A 22 14.70 42.05 -15.88
CA THR A 22 14.08 41.82 -14.59
C THR A 22 13.95 40.31 -14.40
N THR A 23 14.97 39.67 -13.85
CA THR A 23 14.86 38.37 -13.24
C THR A 23 13.84 38.49 -12.12
N THR A 24 12.57 38.17 -12.38
CA THR A 24 11.62 37.93 -11.32
C THR A 24 12.19 36.72 -10.57
N ALA A 25 12.77 36.96 -9.40
CA ALA A 25 13.20 35.89 -8.51
C ALA A 25 12.02 34.97 -8.28
N THR A 26 12.19 33.69 -8.59
CA THR A 26 11.17 32.68 -8.28
C THR A 26 10.92 32.79 -6.77
N PRO A 27 9.67 32.95 -6.30
CA PRO A 27 9.40 33.07 -4.88
C PRO A 27 10.01 31.88 -4.15
N GLU A 28 10.76 32.12 -3.11
CA GLU A 28 11.28 31.05 -2.26
C GLU A 28 10.10 30.26 -1.68
N LEU A 29 10.11 28.93 -1.86
CA LEU A 29 9.06 28.03 -1.38
C LEU A 29 9.08 27.92 0.14
N TYR A 30 10.27 28.01 0.74
CA TYR A 30 10.52 27.87 2.17
C TYR A 30 11.52 28.91 2.65
N SER A 31 11.31 29.45 3.86
CA SER A 31 12.32 30.26 4.52
C SER A 31 13.54 29.42 4.92
N GLN A 32 14.72 30.04 5.08
CA GLN A 32 15.91 29.34 5.58
C GLN A 32 15.66 28.69 6.93
N LYS A 33 14.92 29.34 7.83
CA LYS A 33 14.50 28.77 9.11
C LYS A 33 13.74 27.44 8.91
N THR A 34 12.79 27.41 7.99
CA THR A 34 12.02 26.17 7.70
C THR A 34 12.90 25.08 7.11
N LEU A 35 13.87 25.43 6.24
CA LEU A 35 14.83 24.45 5.71
C LEU A 35 15.73 23.88 6.82
N ASP A 36 16.22 24.72 7.74
CA ASP A 36 17.00 24.26 8.90
C ASP A 36 16.17 23.34 9.81
N GLU A 37 14.89 23.65 10.02
CA GLU A 37 13.95 22.81 10.77
C GLU A 37 13.73 21.46 10.07
N LEU A 38 13.57 21.43 8.75
CA LEU A 38 13.44 20.21 7.96
C LEU A 38 14.68 19.32 8.03
N HIS A 39 15.89 19.90 8.02
CA HIS A 39 17.13 19.15 8.23
C HIS A 39 17.15 18.49 9.61
N ARG A 40 16.77 19.22 10.67
CA ARG A 40 16.69 18.67 12.04
C ARG A 40 15.64 17.55 12.15
N ILE A 41 14.49 17.70 11.50
CA ILE A 41 13.44 16.67 11.43
C ILE A 41 13.97 15.40 10.78
N ARG A 42 14.63 15.52 9.61
CA ARG A 42 15.25 14.38 8.93
C ARG A 42 16.25 13.66 9.83
N GLU A 43 17.13 14.39 10.50
CA GLU A 43 18.15 13.80 11.38
C GLU A 43 17.55 13.09 12.58
N ALA A 44 16.58 13.72 13.25
CA ALA A 44 15.90 13.15 14.40
C ALA A 44 15.11 11.88 14.01
N ALA A 45 14.42 11.90 12.87
CA ALA A 45 13.69 10.74 12.36
C ALA A 45 14.62 9.57 12.01
N ALA A 46 15.67 9.82 11.20
CA ALA A 46 16.58 8.79 10.71
C ALA A 46 17.42 8.14 11.84
N SER A 47 17.73 8.88 12.92
CA SER A 47 18.48 8.38 14.07
C SER A 47 17.59 7.86 15.20
N GLY A 48 16.30 8.16 15.18
CA GLY A 48 15.35 7.81 16.22
C GLY A 48 15.00 6.32 16.26
N THR A 49 14.42 5.91 17.37
CA THR A 49 13.95 4.51 17.55
C THR A 49 12.44 4.42 17.66
N TYR A 50 11.77 5.56 17.73
CA TYR A 50 10.36 5.61 18.07
C TYR A 50 9.50 4.79 17.08
N ALA A 51 9.65 5.01 15.77
CA ALA A 51 8.91 4.24 14.78
C ALA A 51 9.21 2.73 14.87
N PHE A 52 10.48 2.34 15.02
CA PHE A 52 10.87 0.95 15.18
C PHE A 52 10.24 0.30 16.43
N ASP A 53 10.26 1.00 17.56
CA ASP A 53 9.68 0.50 18.81
C ASP A 53 8.15 0.39 18.72
N GLN A 54 7.48 1.32 18.01
CA GLN A 54 6.04 1.26 17.78
C GLN A 54 5.66 0.15 16.80
N ALA A 55 6.36 0.02 15.68
CA ALA A 55 6.15 -1.08 14.73
C ALA A 55 6.31 -2.44 15.42
N ARG A 56 7.35 -2.58 16.26
CA ARG A 56 7.55 -3.79 17.06
C ARG A 56 6.39 -4.08 18.00
N PHE A 57 5.89 -3.07 18.71
CA PHE A 57 4.77 -3.29 19.65
C PHE A 57 3.48 -3.67 18.87
N ILE A 58 3.17 -2.96 17.80
CA ILE A 58 1.96 -3.20 17.01
C ILE A 58 2.02 -4.59 16.36
N SER A 59 3.15 -4.98 15.77
CA SER A 59 3.27 -6.25 15.06
C SER A 59 3.59 -7.43 15.99
N ALA A 60 4.65 -7.36 16.81
CA ALA A 60 5.12 -8.50 17.59
C ALA A 60 4.39 -8.66 18.92
N THR A 61 3.84 -7.60 19.52
CA THR A 61 3.14 -7.67 20.81
C THR A 61 1.62 -7.80 20.63
N ILE A 62 1.02 -7.01 19.75
CA ILE A 62 -0.42 -7.15 19.42
C ILE A 62 -0.61 -8.32 18.45
N GLY A 63 0.16 -8.35 17.35
CA GLY A 63 0.13 -9.42 16.35
C GLY A 63 -0.85 -9.15 15.21
N PRO A 64 -1.40 -10.22 14.59
CA PRO A 64 -2.38 -10.13 13.50
C PRO A 64 -3.59 -9.28 13.90
N ARG A 65 -3.99 -8.36 13.05
CA ARG A 65 -5.02 -7.33 13.38
C ARG A 65 -6.14 -7.28 12.35
N LEU A 66 -6.63 -8.47 11.96
CA LEU A 66 -7.72 -8.53 10.97
C LEU A 66 -8.91 -7.69 11.45
N SER A 67 -9.49 -6.88 10.57
CA SER A 67 -10.67 -6.05 10.87
C SER A 67 -11.75 -6.87 11.55
N GLY A 68 -12.30 -6.33 12.65
CA GLY A 68 -13.28 -7.03 13.47
C GLY A 68 -12.70 -7.94 14.56
N SER A 69 -11.39 -8.19 14.60
CA SER A 69 -10.75 -8.98 15.65
C SER A 69 -10.57 -8.22 16.97
N ASN A 70 -10.34 -8.96 18.05
CA ASN A 70 -9.99 -8.39 19.35
C ASN A 70 -8.63 -7.66 19.30
N GLU A 71 -7.70 -8.15 18.52
CA GLU A 71 -6.37 -7.59 18.32
C GLU A 71 -6.46 -6.24 17.59
N ALA A 72 -7.29 -6.12 16.56
CA ALA A 72 -7.58 -4.84 15.90
C ALA A 72 -8.20 -3.84 16.89
N ALA A 73 -9.17 -4.26 17.71
CA ALA A 73 -9.76 -3.42 18.73
C ALA A 73 -8.76 -2.99 19.81
N PHE A 74 -7.80 -3.84 20.15
CA PHE A 74 -6.71 -3.50 21.08
C PHE A 74 -5.72 -2.51 20.44
N ALA A 75 -5.39 -2.68 19.17
CA ALA A 75 -4.51 -1.78 18.41
C ALA A 75 -5.10 -0.37 18.34
N VAL A 76 -6.40 -0.23 18.08
CA VAL A 76 -7.12 1.07 18.13
C VAL A 76 -6.92 1.76 19.49
N LYS A 77 -7.15 1.04 20.59
CA LYS A 77 -6.99 1.59 21.95
C LYS A 77 -5.54 2.01 22.20
N TYR A 78 -4.60 1.15 21.83
CA TYR A 78 -3.17 1.39 22.00
C TYR A 78 -2.73 2.66 21.26
N VAL A 79 -2.99 2.75 19.95
CA VAL A 79 -2.58 3.91 19.14
C VAL A 79 -3.23 5.19 19.65
N ALA A 80 -4.53 5.17 19.96
CA ALA A 80 -5.22 6.33 20.52
C ALA A 80 -4.60 6.78 21.85
N GLU A 81 -4.21 5.87 22.72
CA GLU A 81 -3.55 6.20 23.98
C GLU A 81 -2.15 6.79 23.77
N GLN A 82 -1.35 6.22 22.86
CA GLN A 82 -0.03 6.80 22.54
C GLN A 82 -0.16 8.23 21.97
N MET A 83 -1.12 8.48 21.09
CA MET A 83 -1.37 9.82 20.57
C MET A 83 -1.78 10.81 21.68
N ARG A 84 -2.62 10.39 22.63
CA ARG A 84 -2.97 11.21 23.81
C ARG A 84 -1.75 11.50 24.69
N LYS A 85 -0.85 10.54 24.90
CA LYS A 85 0.42 10.74 25.64
C LYS A 85 1.33 11.78 24.95
N LEU A 86 1.26 11.89 23.64
CA LEU A 86 1.94 12.96 22.89
C LEU A 86 1.22 14.31 23.01
N GLY A 87 0.05 14.38 23.63
CA GLY A 87 -0.72 15.61 23.82
C GLY A 87 -1.55 16.02 22.61
N LEU A 88 -1.86 15.11 21.68
CA LEU A 88 -2.70 15.38 20.53
C LEU A 88 -4.18 15.33 20.90
N ASP A 89 -4.99 16.03 20.12
CA ASP A 89 -6.45 15.94 20.17
C ASP A 89 -6.90 14.68 19.41
N VAL A 90 -7.41 13.67 20.14
CA VAL A 90 -7.67 12.34 19.59
C VAL A 90 -9.16 12.06 19.49
N LYS A 91 -9.64 11.79 18.28
CA LYS A 91 -10.97 11.34 17.95
C LYS A 91 -10.94 9.88 17.51
N LEU A 92 -11.86 9.06 18.02
CA LEU A 92 -12.16 7.75 17.47
C LEU A 92 -13.37 7.91 16.52
N GLN A 93 -13.16 7.71 15.24
CA GLN A 93 -14.21 7.76 14.24
C GLN A 93 -14.78 6.35 14.05
N LYS A 94 -16.06 6.19 14.35
CA LYS A 94 -16.77 4.92 14.23
C LYS A 94 -16.83 4.44 12.77
N VAL A 95 -16.51 3.16 12.58
CA VAL A 95 -16.59 2.45 11.29
C VAL A 95 -17.26 1.10 11.52
N MET A 96 -18.16 0.70 10.63
CA MET A 96 -18.66 -0.68 10.58
C MET A 96 -17.77 -1.45 9.62
N VAL A 97 -17.16 -2.54 10.09
CA VAL A 97 -16.21 -3.32 9.31
C VAL A 97 -16.71 -4.75 9.11
N PRO A 98 -16.37 -5.41 7.98
CA PRO A 98 -16.63 -6.83 7.79
C PRO A 98 -16.03 -7.66 8.92
N HIS A 99 -16.75 -8.69 9.33
CA HIS A 99 -16.27 -9.65 10.34
C HIS A 99 -16.15 -11.03 9.72
N TRP A 100 -15.06 -11.20 8.97
CA TRP A 100 -14.69 -12.48 8.39
C TRP A 100 -13.63 -13.15 9.28
N VAL A 101 -13.82 -14.44 9.57
CA VAL A 101 -12.93 -15.22 10.44
C VAL A 101 -12.43 -16.42 9.66
N ARG A 102 -11.11 -16.59 9.61
CA ARG A 102 -10.45 -17.74 9.02
C ARG A 102 -10.73 -19.00 9.84
N GLY A 103 -10.89 -20.12 9.18
CA GLY A 103 -11.11 -21.40 9.83
C GLY A 103 -9.99 -22.39 9.56
N VAL A 104 -10.36 -23.67 9.48
CA VAL A 104 -9.45 -24.76 9.06
C VAL A 104 -9.22 -24.67 7.56
N GLU A 105 -7.98 -24.87 7.15
CA GLU A 105 -7.52 -24.78 5.78
C GLU A 105 -6.63 -25.97 5.45
N THR A 106 -7.11 -26.87 4.59
CA THR A 106 -6.33 -28.02 4.13
C THR A 106 -6.56 -28.28 2.66
N ALA A 107 -5.52 -28.70 1.95
CA ALA A 107 -5.62 -29.18 0.59
C ALA A 107 -4.67 -30.36 0.38
N GLN A 108 -5.13 -31.36 -0.34
CA GLN A 108 -4.35 -32.56 -0.67
C GLN A 108 -4.59 -32.99 -2.12
N LEU A 109 -3.50 -33.28 -2.83
CA LEU A 109 -3.58 -34.07 -4.05
C LEU A 109 -3.94 -35.50 -3.66
N THR A 110 -5.05 -36.02 -4.21
CA THR A 110 -5.58 -37.34 -3.92
C THR A 110 -5.51 -38.29 -5.12
N GLU A 111 -5.32 -37.73 -6.33
CA GLU A 111 -5.15 -38.49 -7.56
C GLU A 111 -4.29 -37.71 -8.56
N TRP A 112 -3.30 -38.39 -9.15
CA TRP A 112 -2.49 -37.87 -10.27
C TRP A 112 -1.84 -39.07 -11.01
N GLN A 113 -1.43 -38.86 -12.25
CA GLN A 113 -0.77 -39.91 -13.03
C GLN A 113 0.58 -40.29 -12.41
N GLY A 114 0.79 -41.58 -12.18
CA GLY A 114 2.03 -42.11 -11.60
C GLY A 114 2.09 -42.06 -10.08
N MET A 115 1.00 -41.73 -9.38
CA MET A 115 0.97 -41.75 -7.93
C MET A 115 1.15 -43.18 -7.36
N PRO A 116 1.91 -43.36 -6.26
CA PRO A 116 1.94 -44.62 -5.55
C PRO A 116 0.55 -44.98 -4.96
N PRO A 117 0.16 -46.26 -4.90
CA PRO A 117 -1.12 -46.66 -4.32
C PRO A 117 -1.32 -46.12 -2.90
N GLY A 118 -2.45 -45.45 -2.65
CA GLY A 118 -2.80 -44.87 -1.34
C GLY A 118 -2.04 -43.63 -0.94
N ALA A 119 -1.17 -43.08 -1.81
CA ALA A 119 -0.45 -41.86 -1.53
C ALA A 119 -1.37 -40.63 -1.60
N THR A 120 -1.09 -39.63 -0.75
CA THR A 120 -1.60 -38.27 -0.87
C THR A 120 -0.45 -37.30 -0.75
N ARG A 121 -0.63 -36.05 -1.23
CA ARG A 121 0.40 -34.99 -1.10
C ARG A 121 -0.26 -33.72 -0.59
N ASN A 122 0.24 -33.20 0.53
CA ASN A 122 -0.24 -31.94 1.06
C ASN A 122 0.12 -30.79 0.13
N VAL A 123 -0.82 -29.89 -0.07
CA VAL A 123 -0.73 -28.63 -0.79
C VAL A 123 -0.85 -27.51 0.25
N VAL A 124 0.06 -26.56 0.24
CA VAL A 124 -0.06 -25.36 1.09
C VAL A 124 -1.15 -24.47 0.50
N VAL A 125 -2.18 -24.24 1.30
CA VAL A 125 -3.35 -23.43 0.91
C VAL A 125 -3.70 -22.46 2.03
N THR A 126 -4.22 -21.29 1.67
CA THR A 126 -4.90 -20.36 2.57
C THR A 126 -6.17 -19.84 1.92
N ALA A 127 -7.27 -19.70 2.67
CA ALA A 127 -8.48 -19.09 2.16
C ALA A 127 -8.23 -17.61 1.80
N LEU A 128 -8.87 -17.18 0.74
CA LEU A 128 -8.91 -15.75 0.42
C LEU A 128 -9.95 -15.05 1.30
N GLY A 129 -9.66 -13.81 1.66
CA GLY A 129 -10.58 -12.99 2.45
C GLY A 129 -11.96 -12.89 1.81
N HIS A 130 -13.00 -13.05 2.61
CA HIS A 130 -14.41 -13.14 2.22
C HIS A 130 -14.82 -14.44 1.50
N SER A 131 -13.91 -15.41 1.35
CA SER A 131 -14.31 -16.73 0.81
C SER A 131 -15.40 -17.37 1.68
N VAL A 132 -16.36 -18.06 1.02
CA VAL A 132 -17.29 -18.95 1.72
C VAL A 132 -16.60 -20.28 2.05
N ALA A 133 -17.17 -21.03 3.01
CA ALA A 133 -16.68 -22.35 3.39
C ALA A 133 -16.98 -23.40 2.32
N THR A 134 -16.18 -24.47 2.32
CA THR A 134 -16.56 -25.74 1.67
C THR A 134 -17.68 -26.44 2.45
N PRO A 135 -18.39 -27.39 1.88
CA PRO A 135 -19.17 -28.35 2.67
C PRO A 135 -18.32 -28.99 3.78
N ALA A 136 -18.97 -29.46 4.85
CA ALA A 136 -18.26 -30.03 6.01
C ALA A 136 -17.34 -31.22 5.64
N SER A 137 -17.67 -31.98 4.59
CA SER A 137 -16.85 -33.07 4.05
C SER A 137 -15.70 -32.61 3.15
N GLY A 138 -15.53 -31.29 2.96
CA GLY A 138 -14.65 -30.76 1.93
C GLY A 138 -15.20 -30.93 0.50
N ILE A 139 -14.38 -30.59 -0.46
CA ILE A 139 -14.63 -30.75 -1.91
C ILE A 139 -13.52 -31.60 -2.49
N THR A 140 -13.87 -32.74 -3.11
CA THR A 140 -12.93 -33.56 -3.90
C THR A 140 -13.33 -33.47 -5.36
N ALA A 141 -12.49 -32.87 -6.21
CA ALA A 141 -12.78 -32.66 -7.62
C ALA A 141 -11.52 -32.63 -8.48
N ASP A 142 -11.72 -32.87 -9.79
CA ASP A 142 -10.65 -32.66 -10.76
C ASP A 142 -10.25 -31.21 -10.84
N VAL A 143 -8.95 -30.96 -11.08
CA VAL A 143 -8.40 -29.61 -11.26
C VAL A 143 -8.29 -29.29 -12.74
N VAL A 144 -8.76 -28.11 -13.11
CA VAL A 144 -8.48 -27.49 -14.41
C VAL A 144 -7.55 -26.31 -14.18
N VAL A 145 -6.41 -26.34 -14.85
CA VAL A 145 -5.41 -25.25 -14.79
C VAL A 145 -5.68 -24.27 -15.93
N VAL A 146 -5.76 -22.98 -15.59
CA VAL A 146 -5.86 -21.88 -16.56
C VAL A 146 -4.83 -20.81 -16.23
N ASN A 147 -4.24 -20.20 -17.25
CA ASN A 147 -3.26 -19.15 -17.04
C ASN A 147 -3.89 -17.74 -16.94
N ASP A 148 -5.08 -17.57 -17.53
CA ASP A 148 -5.78 -16.29 -17.55
C ASP A 148 -7.29 -16.46 -17.73
N PHE A 149 -8.03 -15.35 -17.66
CA PHE A 149 -9.49 -15.34 -17.86
C PHE A 149 -9.91 -15.69 -19.29
N ALA A 150 -9.08 -15.36 -20.28
CA ALA A 150 -9.39 -15.69 -21.68
C ALA A 150 -9.30 -17.22 -21.92
N GLU A 151 -8.35 -17.89 -21.27
CA GLU A 151 -8.26 -19.34 -21.30
C GLU A 151 -9.45 -19.99 -20.60
N LEU A 152 -9.89 -19.48 -19.45
CA LEU A 152 -11.09 -19.94 -18.76
C LEU A 152 -12.34 -19.83 -19.68
N GLU A 153 -12.50 -18.68 -20.33
CA GLU A 153 -13.61 -18.45 -21.26
C GLU A 153 -13.58 -19.42 -22.44
N ARG A 154 -12.41 -19.63 -23.04
CA ARG A 154 -12.21 -20.55 -24.17
C ARG A 154 -12.54 -22.00 -23.79
N LEU A 155 -12.24 -22.44 -22.57
CA LEU A 155 -12.60 -23.77 -22.07
C LEU A 155 -14.11 -23.90 -21.86
N GLY A 156 -14.76 -22.88 -21.36
CA GLY A 156 -16.20 -22.83 -21.17
C GLY A 156 -16.78 -23.89 -20.20
N ARG A 157 -18.08 -23.84 -19.98
CA ARG A 157 -18.79 -24.65 -18.99
C ARG A 157 -18.51 -26.17 -19.14
N ARG A 158 -18.47 -26.67 -20.36
CA ARG A 158 -18.28 -28.11 -20.62
C ARG A 158 -17.02 -28.69 -19.96
N ASN A 159 -15.95 -27.89 -19.88
CA ASN A 159 -14.66 -28.33 -19.34
C ASN A 159 -14.46 -27.90 -17.86
N ILE A 160 -15.30 -27.01 -17.34
CA ILE A 160 -15.13 -26.37 -16.01
C ILE A 160 -16.17 -26.89 -15.00
N GLU A 161 -17.38 -27.21 -15.44
CA GLU A 161 -18.47 -27.59 -14.53
C GLU A 161 -18.08 -28.76 -13.61
N GLY A 162 -18.33 -28.61 -12.31
CA GLY A 162 -18.01 -29.60 -11.29
C GLY A 162 -16.54 -29.71 -10.91
N LYS A 163 -15.66 -28.84 -11.42
CA LYS A 163 -14.22 -28.93 -11.20
C LYS A 163 -13.71 -27.80 -10.31
N ILE A 164 -12.50 -27.94 -9.78
CA ILE A 164 -11.73 -26.89 -9.14
C ILE A 164 -10.91 -26.18 -10.24
N VAL A 165 -10.99 -24.85 -10.33
CA VAL A 165 -10.17 -24.08 -11.26
C VAL A 165 -8.93 -23.57 -10.54
N LEU A 166 -7.74 -23.89 -11.05
CA LEU A 166 -6.48 -23.26 -10.64
C LEU A 166 -6.12 -22.15 -11.62
N PHE A 167 -6.19 -20.89 -11.17
CA PHE A 167 -5.60 -19.77 -11.89
C PHE A 167 -4.09 -19.76 -11.68
N ASN A 168 -3.34 -20.11 -12.71
CA ASN A 168 -1.90 -20.34 -12.65
C ASN A 168 -1.07 -19.15 -13.21
N TYR A 169 -1.62 -17.93 -13.16
CA TYR A 169 -0.90 -16.75 -13.63
C TYR A 169 0.37 -16.55 -12.82
N LYS A 170 1.52 -16.43 -13.49
CA LYS A 170 2.83 -16.32 -12.83
C LYS A 170 3.10 -14.88 -12.44
N PHE A 171 3.43 -14.67 -11.18
CA PHE A 171 3.94 -13.38 -10.70
C PHE A 171 5.24 -13.02 -11.45
N ASN A 172 5.35 -11.78 -11.92
CA ASN A 172 6.50 -11.33 -12.71
C ASN A 172 7.70 -11.03 -11.81
N MET A 173 8.54 -12.05 -11.58
CA MET A 173 9.72 -11.95 -10.73
C MET A 173 10.76 -10.96 -11.26
N GLU A 174 10.89 -10.83 -12.59
CA GLU A 174 11.84 -9.90 -13.22
C GLU A 174 11.49 -8.43 -12.91
N LEU A 175 10.19 -8.08 -12.96
CA LEU A 175 9.74 -6.75 -12.53
C LEU A 175 10.03 -6.51 -11.04
N GLN A 176 9.75 -7.48 -10.16
CA GLN A 176 10.03 -7.36 -8.74
C GLN A 176 11.54 -7.17 -8.49
N GLU A 177 12.39 -7.99 -9.07
CA GLU A 177 13.84 -7.91 -8.93
C GLU A 177 14.41 -6.59 -9.48
N SER A 178 13.74 -5.99 -10.45
CA SER A 178 14.05 -4.67 -10.99
C SER A 178 13.52 -3.50 -10.13
N GLY A 179 12.86 -3.77 -8.98
CA GLY A 179 12.32 -2.74 -8.09
C GLY A 179 10.89 -2.27 -8.42
N TYR A 180 10.17 -2.98 -9.29
CA TYR A 180 8.80 -2.67 -9.71
C TYR A 180 7.80 -3.73 -9.20
N GLY A 181 7.90 -4.07 -7.93
CA GLY A 181 7.07 -5.11 -7.30
C GLY A 181 5.57 -4.82 -7.39
N LEU A 182 5.16 -3.56 -7.18
CA LEU A 182 3.75 -3.15 -7.29
C LEU A 182 3.19 -3.35 -8.71
N ALA A 183 4.00 -3.10 -9.74
CA ALA A 183 3.60 -3.37 -11.12
C ALA A 183 3.46 -4.87 -11.40
N ALA A 184 4.33 -5.71 -10.84
CA ALA A 184 4.22 -7.17 -10.92
C ALA A 184 2.96 -7.67 -10.20
N TYR A 185 2.66 -7.12 -9.02
CA TYR A 185 1.46 -7.42 -8.27
C TYR A 185 0.18 -7.04 -9.03
N GLY A 186 0.15 -5.84 -9.61
CA GLY A 186 -0.97 -5.37 -10.43
C GLY A 186 -1.33 -6.29 -11.62
N GLN A 187 -0.35 -7.03 -12.17
CA GLN A 187 -0.58 -8.01 -13.23
C GLN A 187 -1.25 -9.30 -12.73
N SER A 188 -1.03 -9.69 -11.47
CA SER A 188 -1.44 -10.98 -10.91
C SER A 188 -2.68 -10.90 -10.01
N VAL A 189 -2.90 -9.79 -9.32
CA VAL A 189 -3.93 -9.64 -8.27
C VAL A 189 -5.36 -9.85 -8.78
N ALA A 190 -5.65 -9.57 -10.04
CA ALA A 190 -6.97 -9.73 -10.63
C ALA A 190 -7.50 -11.19 -10.55
N TYR A 191 -6.61 -12.17 -10.63
CA TYR A 191 -6.96 -13.59 -10.52
C TYR A 191 -7.33 -13.98 -9.09
N ARG A 192 -6.69 -13.38 -8.08
CA ARG A 192 -7.09 -13.50 -6.68
C ARG A 192 -8.45 -12.84 -6.45
N THR A 193 -8.61 -11.60 -6.88
CA THR A 193 -9.79 -10.81 -6.57
C THR A 193 -11.06 -11.32 -7.27
N ASN A 194 -10.95 -11.71 -8.54
CA ASN A 194 -12.12 -12.02 -9.39
C ASN A 194 -12.22 -13.49 -9.82
N GLY A 195 -11.21 -14.31 -9.51
CA GLY A 195 -11.10 -15.68 -10.01
C GLY A 195 -12.28 -16.56 -9.62
N ALA A 196 -12.73 -16.50 -8.36
CA ALA A 196 -13.87 -17.29 -7.90
C ALA A 196 -15.15 -16.96 -8.66
N ALA A 197 -15.48 -15.69 -8.81
CA ALA A 197 -16.66 -15.25 -9.56
C ALA A 197 -16.57 -15.63 -11.03
N ALA A 198 -15.39 -15.50 -11.64
CA ALA A 198 -15.16 -15.89 -13.04
C ALA A 198 -15.35 -17.40 -13.25
N ALA A 199 -14.76 -18.24 -12.39
CA ALA A 199 -14.87 -19.69 -12.46
C ALA A 199 -16.31 -20.17 -12.20
N ALA A 200 -17.00 -19.58 -11.24
CA ALA A 200 -18.38 -19.92 -10.89
C ALA A 200 -19.38 -19.71 -12.04
N LYS A 201 -19.15 -18.73 -12.93
CA LYS A 201 -19.94 -18.53 -14.16
C LYS A 201 -20.00 -19.78 -15.04
N TYR A 202 -18.94 -20.58 -15.01
CA TYR A 202 -18.83 -21.80 -15.80
C TYR A 202 -19.11 -23.06 -14.98
N GLY A 203 -19.61 -22.93 -13.73
CA GLY A 203 -20.03 -24.06 -12.90
C GLY A 203 -18.88 -24.71 -12.12
N ALA A 204 -17.76 -24.06 -11.92
CA ALA A 204 -16.72 -24.53 -11.00
C ALA A 204 -17.27 -24.69 -9.58
N VAL A 205 -16.77 -25.68 -8.83
CA VAL A 205 -17.16 -25.95 -7.44
C VAL A 205 -16.26 -25.27 -6.42
N ALA A 206 -15.04 -24.90 -6.81
CA ALA A 206 -14.10 -24.08 -6.06
C ALA A 206 -13.11 -23.41 -7.02
N ALA A 207 -12.45 -22.34 -6.54
CA ALA A 207 -11.35 -21.73 -7.26
C ALA A 207 -10.11 -21.67 -6.33
N ILE A 208 -8.95 -21.98 -6.88
CA ILE A 208 -7.68 -21.75 -6.21
C ILE A 208 -6.80 -20.89 -7.12
N VAL A 209 -5.97 -20.05 -6.53
CA VAL A 209 -5.09 -19.16 -7.27
C VAL A 209 -3.64 -19.41 -6.87
N ARG A 210 -2.74 -19.42 -7.85
CA ARG A 210 -1.31 -19.27 -7.55
C ARG A 210 -1.12 -17.99 -6.76
N SER A 211 -0.36 -18.03 -5.69
CA SER A 211 -0.05 -16.87 -4.85
C SER A 211 0.33 -15.66 -5.69
N ALA A 212 -0.35 -14.53 -5.48
CA ALA A 212 -0.16 -13.28 -6.20
C ALA A 212 1.01 -12.44 -5.62
N GLY A 213 2.04 -13.10 -5.08
CA GLY A 213 3.22 -12.49 -4.49
C GLY A 213 4.50 -13.14 -4.95
N GLY A 214 5.62 -12.49 -4.67
CA GLY A 214 6.96 -12.91 -5.10
C GLY A 214 7.67 -13.88 -4.16
N SER A 215 6.97 -14.53 -3.21
CA SER A 215 7.57 -15.51 -2.31
C SER A 215 7.86 -16.82 -3.04
N GLN A 216 9.05 -17.36 -2.84
CA GLN A 216 9.48 -18.70 -3.31
C GLN A 216 9.80 -19.61 -2.11
N SER A 217 9.11 -19.42 -0.99
CA SER A 217 9.36 -20.14 0.26
C SER A 217 8.20 -21.08 0.63
N ARG A 218 7.46 -21.56 -0.35
CA ARG A 218 6.28 -22.40 -0.21
C ARG A 218 5.23 -21.82 0.75
N LEU A 219 5.02 -20.50 0.65
CA LEU A 219 4.01 -19.78 1.41
C LEU A 219 2.83 -19.45 0.50
N ALA A 220 1.62 -19.53 1.02
CA ALA A 220 0.42 -19.08 0.33
C ALA A 220 0.16 -17.59 0.67
N HIS A 221 -0.26 -16.83 -0.33
CA HIS A 221 -0.52 -15.39 -0.27
C HIS A 221 -2.02 -15.15 -0.22
N THR A 222 -2.54 -14.66 0.90
CA THR A 222 -3.95 -14.32 1.08
C THR A 222 -4.31 -12.97 0.43
N GLY A 223 -5.43 -12.42 0.79
CA GLY A 223 -5.94 -11.10 0.41
C GLY A 223 -7.40 -11.15 0.01
N LEU A 224 -7.99 -9.96 -0.12
CA LEU A 224 -9.40 -9.79 -0.45
C LEU A 224 -9.75 -10.42 -1.80
N MET A 225 -10.89 -11.13 -1.83
CA MET A 225 -11.58 -11.52 -3.05
C MET A 225 -13.01 -10.98 -3.08
N ARG A 226 -13.62 -10.95 -4.26
CA ARG A 226 -14.95 -10.38 -4.44
C ARG A 226 -15.87 -11.37 -5.16
N TYR A 227 -17.07 -11.54 -4.64
CA TYR A 227 -18.17 -12.19 -5.34
C TYR A 227 -18.92 -11.19 -6.22
N GLN A 228 -19.64 -11.69 -7.20
CA GLN A 228 -20.52 -10.89 -8.08
C GLN A 228 -21.98 -11.28 -7.85
N ASP A 229 -22.84 -10.29 -7.84
CA ASP A 229 -24.28 -10.51 -7.70
C ASP A 229 -24.82 -11.39 -8.84
N GLY A 230 -25.69 -12.31 -8.49
CA GLY A 230 -26.27 -13.26 -9.45
C GLY A 230 -25.34 -14.43 -9.86
N ILE A 231 -24.10 -14.48 -9.38
CA ILE A 231 -23.15 -15.58 -9.59
C ILE A 231 -23.06 -16.42 -8.30
N PRO A 232 -23.11 -17.75 -8.38
CA PRO A 232 -22.94 -18.59 -7.19
C PRO A 232 -21.63 -18.32 -6.47
N LYS A 233 -21.69 -18.20 -5.12
CA LYS A 233 -20.49 -18.09 -4.30
C LYS A 233 -19.86 -19.47 -4.16
N ILE A 234 -18.60 -19.61 -4.54
CA ILE A 234 -17.82 -20.83 -4.40
C ILE A 234 -16.62 -20.59 -3.49
N PRO A 235 -16.14 -21.61 -2.74
CA PRO A 235 -14.93 -21.50 -1.92
C PRO A 235 -13.72 -21.10 -2.77
N SER A 236 -12.87 -20.24 -2.20
CA SER A 236 -11.65 -19.80 -2.88
C SER A 236 -10.46 -19.69 -1.94
N GLY A 237 -9.31 -20.17 -2.40
CA GLY A 237 -8.04 -20.10 -1.67
C GLY A 237 -6.87 -19.82 -2.59
N ALA A 238 -5.75 -19.40 -1.99
CA ALA A 238 -4.48 -19.33 -2.69
C ALA A 238 -3.62 -20.53 -2.32
N VAL A 239 -2.86 -21.05 -3.29
CA VAL A 239 -1.84 -22.08 -3.08
C VAL A 239 -0.45 -21.48 -3.25
N SER A 240 0.55 -22.10 -2.61
CA SER A 240 1.94 -21.65 -2.78
C SER A 240 2.37 -21.67 -4.25
N TYR A 241 3.39 -20.87 -4.57
CA TYR A 241 3.99 -20.85 -5.91
C TYR A 241 4.42 -22.25 -6.35
N GLU A 242 5.10 -23.00 -5.48
CA GLU A 242 5.68 -24.31 -5.74
C GLU A 242 4.62 -25.39 -5.89
N ASP A 243 3.55 -25.31 -5.11
CA ASP A 243 2.44 -26.27 -5.22
C ASP A 243 1.63 -26.01 -6.49
N ALA A 244 1.44 -24.73 -6.87
CA ALA A 244 0.80 -24.39 -8.16
C ALA A 244 1.61 -24.91 -9.35
N GLU A 245 2.95 -24.79 -9.34
CA GLU A 245 3.83 -25.38 -10.37
C GLU A 245 3.69 -26.91 -10.40
N THR A 246 3.68 -27.54 -9.22
CA THR A 246 3.52 -28.99 -9.12
C THR A 246 2.18 -29.44 -9.71
N ILE A 247 1.07 -28.80 -9.32
CA ILE A 247 -0.27 -29.12 -9.83
C ILE A 247 -0.32 -28.92 -11.35
N ALA A 248 0.20 -27.79 -11.84
CA ALA A 248 0.22 -27.50 -13.26
C ALA A 248 1.03 -28.52 -14.06
N TYR A 249 2.19 -28.93 -13.56
CA TYR A 249 3.00 -29.98 -14.19
C TYR A 249 2.26 -31.31 -14.23
N LEU A 250 1.71 -31.77 -13.10
CA LEU A 250 0.96 -33.03 -13.03
C LEU A 250 -0.25 -33.04 -13.97
N ALA A 251 -0.93 -31.91 -14.11
CA ALA A 251 -2.06 -31.75 -15.03
C ALA A 251 -1.65 -31.90 -16.51
N THR A 252 -0.39 -31.73 -16.89
CA THR A 252 0.10 -32.04 -18.24
C THR A 252 0.27 -33.52 -18.50
N LEU A 253 0.40 -34.32 -17.43
CA LEU A 253 0.60 -35.76 -17.52
C LEU A 253 -0.75 -36.52 -17.56
N GLY A 254 -1.78 -35.97 -16.93
CA GLY A 254 -3.10 -36.58 -16.86
C GLY A 254 -4.03 -35.89 -15.84
N PRO A 255 -5.20 -36.44 -15.53
CA PRO A 255 -6.11 -35.89 -14.55
C PRO A 255 -5.46 -35.75 -13.18
N VAL A 256 -5.75 -34.64 -12.51
CA VAL A 256 -5.30 -34.32 -11.15
C VAL A 256 -6.53 -34.04 -10.30
N LYS A 257 -6.61 -34.65 -9.10
CA LYS A 257 -7.70 -34.43 -8.16
C LYS A 257 -7.20 -33.87 -6.85
N ILE A 258 -7.90 -32.87 -6.33
CA ILE A 258 -7.62 -32.23 -5.04
C ILE A 258 -8.80 -32.44 -4.10
N HIS A 259 -8.51 -32.77 -2.85
CA HIS A 259 -9.44 -32.62 -1.73
C HIS A 259 -9.13 -31.30 -1.03
N LEU A 260 -10.13 -30.40 -0.98
CA LEU A 260 -10.01 -29.04 -0.43
C LEU A 260 -11.00 -28.88 0.73
N THR A 261 -10.52 -28.42 1.89
CA THR A 261 -11.34 -28.02 3.03
C THR A 261 -10.97 -26.59 3.44
N LEU A 262 -11.94 -25.69 3.38
CA LEU A 262 -11.85 -24.32 3.88
C LEU A 262 -13.08 -24.08 4.74
N THR A 263 -12.91 -23.60 5.97
CA THR A 263 -14.02 -23.38 6.90
C THR A 263 -14.10 -21.94 7.44
N PRO A 264 -13.87 -20.92 6.60
CA PRO A 264 -14.02 -19.54 7.06
C PRO A 264 -15.49 -19.25 7.39
N GLN A 265 -15.71 -18.22 8.21
CA GLN A 265 -17.04 -17.77 8.61
C GLN A 265 -17.18 -16.27 8.33
N THR A 266 -18.31 -15.87 7.79
CA THR A 266 -18.71 -14.46 7.70
C THR A 266 -19.74 -14.22 8.81
N LEU A 267 -19.35 -13.42 9.79
CA LEU A 267 -20.18 -13.01 10.92
C LEU A 267 -20.84 -11.64 10.58
N PRO A 268 -21.82 -11.17 11.35
CA PRO A 268 -22.35 -9.82 11.18
C PRO A 268 -21.24 -8.77 11.32
N ASP A 269 -21.32 -7.71 10.51
CA ASP A 269 -20.41 -6.58 10.61
C ASP A 269 -20.32 -6.05 12.04
N ILE A 270 -19.14 -5.62 12.45
CA ILE A 270 -18.85 -5.19 13.81
C ILE A 270 -18.32 -3.75 13.83
N GLU A 271 -18.55 -3.07 14.95
CA GLU A 271 -18.05 -1.72 15.16
C GLU A 271 -16.55 -1.71 15.43
N SER A 272 -15.82 -0.89 14.70
CA SER A 272 -14.42 -0.56 14.90
C SER A 272 -14.18 0.94 14.71
N TYR A 273 -12.95 1.40 14.65
CA TYR A 273 -12.65 2.83 14.61
C TYR A 273 -11.39 3.17 13.82
N ASN A 274 -11.46 4.23 13.03
CA ASN A 274 -10.25 4.98 12.67
C ASN A 274 -9.74 5.74 13.90
N VAL A 275 -8.42 5.81 14.08
CA VAL A 275 -7.82 6.69 15.08
C VAL A 275 -7.37 7.97 14.40
N ILE A 276 -7.97 9.10 14.73
CA ILE A 276 -7.63 10.42 14.19
C ILE A 276 -7.02 11.24 15.31
N ALA A 277 -5.86 11.86 15.06
CA ALA A 277 -5.18 12.68 16.05
C ALA A 277 -4.57 13.93 15.43
N ASP A 278 -4.91 15.10 15.97
CA ASP A 278 -4.50 16.40 15.44
C ASP A 278 -3.40 17.05 16.27
N LEU A 279 -2.27 17.34 15.60
CA LEU A 279 -1.29 18.33 16.06
C LEU A 279 -1.67 19.67 15.44
N LYS A 280 -2.33 20.53 16.23
CA LYS A 280 -2.92 21.79 15.74
C LYS A 280 -1.89 22.75 15.16
N GLY A 281 -2.20 23.32 14.01
CA GLY A 281 -1.41 24.37 13.36
C GLY A 281 -1.46 25.69 14.11
N SER A 282 -0.36 26.44 14.05
CA SER A 282 -0.21 27.75 14.71
C SER A 282 -0.86 28.92 13.95
N GLU A 283 -0.93 28.83 12.62
CA GLU A 283 -1.42 29.91 11.76
C GLU A 283 -2.71 29.52 11.00
N LYS A 284 -2.79 28.27 10.56
CA LYS A 284 -3.89 27.74 9.73
C LYS A 284 -4.46 26.45 10.34
N PRO A 285 -5.03 26.51 11.55
CA PRO A 285 -5.48 25.31 12.28
C PRO A 285 -6.59 24.53 11.59
N ASN A 286 -7.30 25.11 10.64
CA ASN A 286 -8.39 24.47 9.89
C ASN A 286 -7.94 23.95 8.52
N GLU A 287 -6.66 24.07 8.15
CA GLU A 287 -6.06 23.42 6.97
C GLU A 287 -5.28 22.20 7.45
N TYR A 288 -5.47 21.05 6.77
CA TYR A 288 -4.95 19.75 7.21
C TYR A 288 -3.92 19.18 6.26
N VAL A 289 -2.81 18.69 6.81
CA VAL A 289 -1.91 17.77 6.15
C VAL A 289 -2.07 16.41 6.82
N ILE A 290 -2.61 15.44 6.09
CA ILE A 290 -2.79 14.08 6.61
C ILE A 290 -1.47 13.32 6.54
N VAL A 291 -1.18 12.54 7.58
CA VAL A 291 -0.15 11.51 7.61
C VAL A 291 -0.79 10.22 8.10
N SER A 292 -0.65 9.12 7.36
CA SER A 292 -1.45 7.93 7.63
C SER A 292 -0.76 6.62 7.24
N GLY A 293 -1.32 5.54 7.72
CA GLY A 293 -1.15 4.14 7.35
C GLY A 293 -2.35 3.37 7.86
N HIS A 294 -2.53 2.09 7.45
CA HIS A 294 -3.65 1.30 7.93
C HIS A 294 -3.28 0.43 9.14
N LEU A 295 -4.21 0.32 10.09
CA LEU A 295 -3.96 -0.34 11.36
C LEU A 295 -4.29 -1.82 11.37
N ASP A 296 -5.25 -2.24 10.55
CA ASP A 296 -5.55 -3.65 10.36
C ASP A 296 -4.45 -4.37 9.57
N SER A 297 -4.51 -5.66 9.51
CA SER A 297 -3.61 -6.51 8.75
C SER A 297 -4.25 -7.87 8.49
N TRP A 298 -3.74 -8.64 7.55
CA TRP A 298 -4.10 -10.05 7.44
C TRP A 298 -3.65 -10.85 8.66
N ASP A 299 -4.33 -11.98 8.88
CA ASP A 299 -4.23 -12.84 10.07
C ASP A 299 -3.21 -13.99 9.96
N LEU A 300 -2.48 -14.08 8.83
CA LEU A 300 -1.49 -15.15 8.62
C LEU A 300 -0.19 -14.92 9.38
N ALA A 301 0.13 -13.67 9.72
CA ALA A 301 1.36 -13.29 10.40
C ALA A 301 1.15 -12.05 11.29
N GLN A 302 2.23 -11.32 11.57
CA GLN A 302 2.21 -10.18 12.49
C GLN A 302 1.74 -8.87 11.83
N GLY A 303 1.57 -8.81 10.49
CA GLY A 303 1.28 -7.57 9.78
C GLY A 303 2.34 -6.51 10.07
N ALA A 304 3.62 -6.89 9.92
CA ALA A 304 4.72 -6.03 10.31
C ALA A 304 5.06 -5.01 9.25
N ILE A 305 5.25 -5.47 8.00
CA ILE A 305 5.50 -4.58 6.87
C ILE A 305 4.18 -4.06 6.25
N ASP A 306 3.05 -4.72 6.56
CA ASP A 306 1.74 -4.48 6.00
C ASP A 306 0.68 -4.47 7.14
N ASP A 307 0.42 -3.33 7.87
CA ASP A 307 1.11 -2.04 7.70
C ASP A 307 1.51 -1.44 9.05
N ALA A 308 1.98 -2.29 10.03
CA ALA A 308 2.47 -1.75 11.30
C ALA A 308 3.64 -0.76 11.10
N ALA A 309 4.47 -0.97 10.05
CA ALA A 309 5.60 -0.11 9.73
C ALA A 309 5.16 1.25 9.24
N GLY A 310 4.18 1.34 8.34
CA GLY A 310 3.67 2.61 7.82
C GLY A 310 2.91 3.38 8.87
N VAL A 311 2.02 2.73 9.64
CA VAL A 311 1.38 3.36 10.80
C VAL A 311 2.43 3.95 11.75
N ALA A 312 3.48 3.18 12.10
CA ALA A 312 4.52 3.64 13.01
C ALA A 312 5.34 4.80 12.44
N ALA A 313 5.65 4.78 11.14
CA ALA A 313 6.33 5.87 10.45
C ALA A 313 5.46 7.14 10.46
N ALA A 314 4.17 7.03 10.13
CA ALA A 314 3.23 8.14 10.13
C ALA A 314 3.10 8.75 11.53
N TYR A 315 2.94 7.94 12.55
CA TYR A 315 2.73 8.44 13.88
C TYR A 315 4.02 8.83 14.65
N SER A 316 5.18 8.53 14.09
CA SER A 316 6.44 9.13 14.55
C SER A 316 6.52 10.64 14.30
N VAL A 317 5.81 11.17 13.30
CA VAL A 317 5.84 12.59 12.93
C VAL A 317 5.51 13.50 14.11
N PRO A 318 4.36 13.38 14.80
CA PRO A 318 4.08 14.24 15.96
C PRO A 318 5.07 14.02 17.13
N ALA A 319 5.62 12.81 17.30
CA ALA A 319 6.63 12.55 18.32
C ALA A 319 7.92 13.33 18.04
N ILE A 320 8.42 13.31 16.80
CA ILE A 320 9.60 14.04 16.35
C ILE A 320 9.39 15.55 16.50
N LEU A 321 8.25 16.07 16.05
CA LEU A 321 7.97 17.51 16.13
C LEU A 321 7.89 17.99 17.60
N LYS A 322 7.32 17.18 18.48
CA LYS A 322 7.27 17.47 19.92
C LYS A 322 8.66 17.46 20.56
N GLU A 323 9.49 16.45 20.25
CA GLU A 323 10.88 16.37 20.72
C GLU A 323 11.68 17.60 20.31
N LEU A 324 11.57 18.02 19.05
CA LEU A 324 12.26 19.18 18.51
C LEU A 324 11.62 20.52 18.90
N ARG A 325 10.47 20.50 19.60
CA ARG A 325 9.66 21.67 19.97
C ARG A 325 9.27 22.52 18.75
N LEU A 326 8.91 21.86 17.66
CA LEU A 326 8.46 22.47 16.42
C LEU A 326 6.94 22.45 16.36
N GLN A 327 6.37 23.53 15.85
CA GLN A 327 4.94 23.66 15.63
C GLN A 327 4.67 23.97 14.16
N PRO A 328 3.85 23.16 13.46
CA PRO A 328 3.52 23.42 12.06
C PRO A 328 2.56 24.60 11.93
N LYS A 329 2.55 25.27 10.75
CA LYS A 329 1.59 26.32 10.45
C LYS A 329 0.18 25.76 10.22
N ARG A 330 0.05 24.66 9.48
CA ARG A 330 -1.19 23.89 9.30
C ARG A 330 -1.27 22.76 10.28
N THR A 331 -2.46 22.31 10.59
CA THR A 331 -2.67 21.09 11.40
C THR A 331 -2.12 19.88 10.66
N ILE A 332 -1.25 19.11 11.34
CA ILE A 332 -0.89 17.76 10.89
C ILE A 332 -1.85 16.80 11.55
N ARG A 333 -2.65 16.12 10.73
CA ARG A 333 -3.63 15.13 11.15
C ARG A 333 -3.07 13.74 10.90
N PHE A 334 -2.80 13.02 11.97
CA PHE A 334 -2.49 11.60 11.90
C PHE A 334 -3.79 10.80 11.80
N ILE A 335 -3.80 9.77 10.92
CA ILE A 335 -4.89 8.81 10.82
C ILE A 335 -4.30 7.40 10.75
N ALA A 336 -4.76 6.52 11.67
CA ALA A 336 -4.61 5.08 11.50
C ALA A 336 -5.95 4.55 10.96
N TRP A 337 -5.93 4.14 9.70
CA TRP A 337 -7.12 3.63 9.01
C TRP A 337 -7.47 2.24 9.50
N MET A 338 -8.76 1.93 9.47
CA MET A 338 -9.27 0.60 9.81
C MET A 338 -9.98 0.02 8.59
N ASP A 339 -9.69 -1.25 8.29
CA ASP A 339 -10.35 -2.01 7.24
C ASP A 339 -9.85 -1.70 5.82
N GLU A 340 -8.59 -1.36 5.65
CA GLU A 340 -7.96 -1.27 4.32
C GLU A 340 -8.03 -2.63 3.63
N GLU A 341 -7.58 -3.68 4.32
CA GLU A 341 -7.39 -5.04 3.83
C GLU A 341 -8.67 -5.74 3.37
N GLN A 342 -9.81 -5.38 3.95
CA GLN A 342 -11.09 -6.04 3.65
C GLN A 342 -12.08 -5.15 2.90
N GLY A 343 -11.71 -3.93 2.51
CA GLY A 343 -12.58 -3.14 1.63
C GLY A 343 -12.54 -1.64 1.74
N GLY A 344 -11.79 -1.06 2.70
CA GLY A 344 -11.61 0.39 2.80
C GLY A 344 -12.75 1.12 3.53
N SER A 345 -13.47 0.43 4.43
CA SER A 345 -14.59 1.06 5.16
C SER A 345 -14.15 2.27 5.98
N GLY A 346 -12.89 2.28 6.47
CA GLY A 346 -12.32 3.40 7.23
C GLY A 346 -12.14 4.65 6.40
N SER A 347 -11.53 4.52 5.25
CA SER A 347 -11.29 5.62 4.31
C SER A 347 -12.60 6.17 3.74
N ASP A 348 -13.55 5.28 3.42
CA ASP A 348 -14.87 5.66 2.95
C ASP A 348 -15.67 6.45 4.02
N ALA A 349 -15.64 6.01 5.29
CA ALA A 349 -16.28 6.70 6.39
C ALA A 349 -15.69 8.09 6.64
N TYR A 350 -14.35 8.21 6.59
CA TYR A 350 -13.66 9.48 6.72
C TYR A 350 -14.04 10.44 5.57
N PHE A 351 -13.98 9.96 4.34
CA PHE A 351 -14.34 10.78 3.19
C PHE A 351 -15.78 11.21 3.21
N ALA A 352 -16.71 10.35 3.61
CA ALA A 352 -18.13 10.69 3.74
C ALA A 352 -18.37 11.80 4.76
N GLU A 353 -17.68 11.76 5.92
CA GLU A 353 -17.75 12.79 6.95
C GLU A 353 -17.10 14.10 6.50
N GLU A 354 -15.94 14.04 5.88
CA GLU A 354 -15.13 15.20 5.50
C GLU A 354 -15.41 15.73 4.08
N LYS A 355 -16.35 15.17 3.35
CA LYS A 355 -16.66 15.54 1.96
C LYS A 355 -16.89 17.05 1.75
N GLY A 356 -17.55 17.70 2.70
CA GLY A 356 -17.77 19.16 2.69
C GLY A 356 -16.51 19.97 3.05
N ASN A 357 -15.49 19.32 3.60
CA ASN A 357 -14.26 19.93 4.10
C ASN A 357 -13.03 19.64 3.24
N VAL A 358 -13.18 18.94 2.11
CA VAL A 358 -12.10 18.59 1.18
C VAL A 358 -11.22 19.81 0.79
N PRO A 359 -11.76 21.02 0.57
CA PRO A 359 -10.93 22.20 0.28
C PRO A 359 -9.89 22.53 1.34
N ASN A 360 -10.11 22.14 2.59
CA ASN A 360 -9.21 22.37 3.72
C ASN A 360 -8.15 21.26 3.89
N HIS A 361 -8.25 20.15 3.15
CA HIS A 361 -7.21 19.13 3.11
C HIS A 361 -6.10 19.60 2.16
N PHE A 362 -5.02 20.14 2.71
CA PHE A 362 -3.93 20.72 1.93
C PHE A 362 -3.11 19.66 1.20
N ALA A 363 -2.83 18.55 1.86
CA ALA A 363 -2.11 17.38 1.33
C ALA A 363 -2.48 16.12 2.11
N ALA A 364 -2.31 14.95 1.52
CA ALA A 364 -2.44 13.66 2.18
C ALA A 364 -1.21 12.79 1.92
N ILE A 365 -0.68 12.15 2.96
CA ILE A 365 0.49 11.29 2.91
C ILE A 365 0.10 9.94 3.49
N GLU A 366 0.34 8.86 2.77
CA GLU A 366 0.13 7.49 3.23
C GLU A 366 1.41 6.70 3.10
N ALA A 367 1.77 5.95 4.15
CA ALA A 367 2.90 5.03 4.16
C ALA A 367 2.33 3.62 4.26
N ASP A 368 2.33 2.90 3.13
CA ASP A 368 1.78 1.56 2.99
C ASP A 368 2.50 0.83 1.84
N LEU A 369 3.74 0.43 2.05
CA LEU A 369 4.55 -0.46 1.22
C LEU A 369 5.79 -0.91 2.02
N GLY A 370 5.63 -1.10 3.33
CA GLY A 370 6.67 -1.56 4.22
C GLY A 370 7.63 -0.49 4.69
N ALA A 371 8.84 -0.90 5.05
CA ALA A 371 9.86 -0.04 5.62
C ALA A 371 11.26 -0.34 5.06
N SER A 372 11.39 -0.67 3.80
CA SER A 372 12.69 -0.79 3.13
C SER A 372 13.29 0.59 2.84
N HIS A 373 14.57 0.62 2.48
CA HIS A 373 15.29 1.87 2.19
C HIS A 373 14.53 2.74 1.18
N PRO A 374 14.14 3.99 1.53
CA PRO A 374 13.43 4.88 0.63
C PRO A 374 14.40 5.50 -0.38
N ILE A 375 13.98 5.57 -1.64
CA ILE A 375 14.71 6.25 -2.72
C ILE A 375 14.14 7.63 -3.07
N GLY A 376 13.03 7.99 -2.42
CA GLY A 376 12.33 9.26 -2.59
C GLY A 376 10.88 9.20 -2.14
N PHE A 377 10.02 9.85 -2.91
CA PHE A 377 8.56 9.81 -2.69
C PHE A 377 7.81 9.85 -4.03
N LYS A 378 6.64 9.24 -4.03
CA LYS A 378 5.66 9.34 -5.12
C LYS A 378 4.67 10.45 -4.81
N TYR A 379 4.10 11.06 -5.85
CA TYR A 379 3.02 12.04 -5.70
C TYR A 379 1.95 11.89 -6.76
N ALA A 380 0.71 12.18 -6.39
CA ALA A 380 -0.46 12.19 -7.27
C ALA A 380 -1.20 13.52 -7.18
N GLY A 381 -2.01 13.80 -8.20
CA GLY A 381 -2.70 15.06 -8.43
C GLY A 381 -2.25 15.69 -9.74
N LYS A 382 -1.97 16.99 -9.75
CA LYS A 382 -1.49 17.68 -10.95
C LYS A 382 0.02 17.43 -11.16
N PRO A 383 0.49 17.14 -12.40
CA PRO A 383 1.92 16.96 -12.67
C PRO A 383 2.79 18.16 -12.26
N GLU A 384 2.23 19.39 -12.32
CA GLU A 384 2.91 20.63 -11.95
C GLU A 384 3.30 20.72 -10.46
N LEU A 385 2.79 19.82 -9.63
CA LEU A 385 3.23 19.68 -8.24
C LEU A 385 4.74 19.45 -8.12
N GLY A 386 5.36 18.79 -9.11
CA GLY A 386 6.79 18.48 -9.11
C GLY A 386 7.70 19.70 -8.86
N ARG A 387 7.28 20.92 -9.26
CA ARG A 387 8.05 22.16 -9.07
C ARG A 387 8.24 22.58 -7.60
N TYR A 388 7.43 22.03 -6.67
CA TYR A 388 7.47 22.35 -5.25
C TYR A 388 8.45 21.50 -4.45
N PHE A 389 9.02 20.44 -5.04
CA PHE A 389 9.67 19.37 -4.29
C PHE A 389 11.19 19.45 -4.26
N GLY A 390 11.82 20.30 -5.08
CA GLY A 390 13.27 20.44 -5.11
C GLY A 390 13.89 20.63 -3.71
N PRO A 391 13.43 21.60 -2.90
CA PRO A 391 13.97 21.81 -1.55
C PRO A 391 13.80 20.60 -0.63
N LEU A 392 12.67 19.86 -0.73
CA LEU A 392 12.44 18.66 0.09
C LEU A 392 13.36 17.52 -0.33
N SER A 393 13.55 17.31 -1.64
CA SER A 393 14.52 16.35 -2.18
C SER A 393 15.95 16.68 -1.74
N ASP A 394 16.31 17.96 -1.67
CA ASP A 394 17.63 18.38 -1.19
C ASP A 394 17.83 18.09 0.30
N VAL A 395 16.80 18.31 1.13
CA VAL A 395 16.81 17.94 2.56
C VAL A 395 17.00 16.42 2.71
N LEU A 396 16.36 15.61 1.87
CA LEU A 396 16.41 14.14 1.92
C LEU A 396 17.67 13.54 1.25
N ARG A 397 18.47 14.34 0.54
CA ARG A 397 19.67 13.89 -0.19
C ARG A 397 20.67 13.08 0.64
N PRO A 398 20.97 13.42 1.92
CA PRO A 398 21.95 12.66 2.71
C PRO A 398 21.59 11.18 2.91
N GLN A 399 20.32 10.81 2.79
CA GLN A 399 19.85 9.42 2.88
C GLN A 399 19.52 8.80 1.52
N GLY A 400 19.83 9.49 0.40
CA GLY A 400 19.60 8.99 -0.95
C GLY A 400 18.15 9.10 -1.46
N ALA A 401 17.21 9.60 -0.65
CA ALA A 401 15.79 9.67 -0.97
C ALA A 401 15.40 10.94 -1.76
N THR A 402 15.96 11.12 -2.95
CA THR A 402 15.84 12.37 -3.73
C THR A 402 14.84 12.32 -4.87
N LEU A 403 14.33 11.15 -5.24
CA LEU A 403 13.41 11.02 -6.36
C LEU A 403 12.02 11.54 -5.97
N ALA A 404 11.42 12.36 -6.81
CA ALA A 404 10.01 12.74 -6.75
C ALA A 404 9.33 12.22 -8.01
N GLN A 405 8.56 11.14 -7.88
CA GLN A 405 7.93 10.46 -9.01
C GLN A 405 6.44 10.79 -9.10
N TYR A 406 6.01 11.29 -10.25
CA TYR A 406 4.59 11.44 -10.54
C TYR A 406 3.94 10.08 -10.77
N GLN A 407 2.83 9.81 -10.07
CA GLN A 407 2.06 8.58 -10.17
C GLN A 407 0.62 8.94 -10.58
N PRO A 408 0.24 8.78 -11.85
CA PRO A 408 -1.15 9.00 -12.25
C PRO A 408 -2.06 7.97 -11.58
N GLY A 409 -3.21 8.44 -11.08
CA GLY A 409 -4.25 7.58 -10.50
C GLY A 409 -4.23 7.46 -8.98
N GLY A 410 -3.11 7.73 -8.31
CA GLY A 410 -3.03 7.69 -6.85
C GLY A 410 -1.75 7.05 -6.31
N VAL A 411 -1.47 7.25 -5.02
CA VAL A 411 -0.25 6.79 -4.34
C VAL A 411 -0.52 6.03 -3.04
N GLY A 412 -1.78 5.94 -2.60
CA GLY A 412 -2.22 5.21 -1.42
C GLY A 412 -3.66 4.78 -1.57
N ALA A 413 -4.04 3.69 -0.91
CA ALA A 413 -5.39 3.12 -1.00
C ALA A 413 -6.37 3.94 -0.17
N ASP A 414 -6.06 4.20 1.09
CA ASP A 414 -6.96 4.89 2.02
C ASP A 414 -7.11 6.39 1.72
N ILE A 415 -6.08 7.05 1.22
CA ILE A 415 -6.17 8.45 0.77
C ILE A 415 -6.75 8.57 -0.66
N GLY A 416 -7.05 7.44 -1.30
CA GLY A 416 -7.60 7.39 -2.66
C GLY A 416 -8.84 8.26 -2.87
N PRO A 417 -9.87 8.21 -2.03
CA PRO A 417 -11.05 9.08 -2.14
C PRO A 417 -10.72 10.58 -2.09
N LEU A 418 -9.75 10.99 -1.25
CA LEU A 418 -9.27 12.37 -1.17
C LEU A 418 -8.49 12.76 -2.44
N THR A 419 -7.65 11.87 -2.95
CA THR A 419 -6.91 12.07 -4.21
C THR A 419 -7.86 12.29 -5.39
N GLN A 420 -8.90 11.46 -5.50
CA GLN A 420 -9.95 11.59 -6.52
C GLN A 420 -10.73 12.91 -6.39
N ALA A 421 -10.88 13.42 -5.18
CA ALA A 421 -11.49 14.71 -4.90
C ALA A 421 -10.53 15.92 -5.11
N GLY A 422 -9.31 15.67 -5.60
CA GLY A 422 -8.31 16.67 -5.97
C GLY A 422 -7.35 17.09 -4.86
N VAL A 423 -7.25 16.34 -3.75
CA VAL A 423 -6.22 16.57 -2.73
C VAL A 423 -4.89 16.05 -3.24
N PRO A 424 -3.82 16.87 -3.26
CA PRO A 424 -2.47 16.40 -3.56
C PRO A 424 -2.03 15.30 -2.60
N SER A 425 -1.57 14.18 -3.12
CA SER A 425 -1.28 12.98 -2.33
C SER A 425 0.13 12.49 -2.53
N PHE A 426 0.71 11.92 -1.48
CA PHE A 426 2.11 11.50 -1.42
C PHE A 426 2.25 10.15 -0.73
N ALA A 427 3.30 9.40 -1.11
CA ALA A 427 3.73 8.20 -0.41
C ALA A 427 5.26 8.09 -0.46
N PRO A 428 5.92 7.47 0.53
CA PRO A 428 7.31 7.09 0.39
C PRO A 428 7.52 6.22 -0.85
N PHE A 429 8.66 6.38 -1.52
CA PHE A 429 9.03 5.58 -2.67
C PHE A 429 10.18 4.66 -2.31
N PHE A 430 9.90 3.36 -2.32
CA PHE A 430 10.83 2.31 -1.94
C PHE A 430 11.43 1.58 -3.13
N ASN A 431 12.51 0.85 -2.86
CA ASN A 431 12.88 -0.28 -3.68
C ASN A 431 11.94 -1.45 -3.34
N GLU A 432 11.04 -1.79 -4.26
CA GLU A 432 9.99 -2.79 -4.05
C GLU A 432 10.45 -4.24 -4.25
N GLN A 433 11.77 -4.53 -4.24
CA GLN A 433 12.32 -5.87 -4.49
C GLN A 433 11.94 -6.91 -3.45
N THR A 434 11.63 -6.49 -2.22
CA THR A 434 11.40 -7.41 -1.11
C THR A 434 9.97 -7.41 -0.58
N TYR A 435 9.22 -6.32 -0.68
CA TYR A 435 7.89 -6.17 -0.10
C TYR A 435 6.97 -7.34 -0.47
N PHE A 436 6.79 -7.61 -1.77
CA PHE A 436 5.89 -8.67 -2.25
C PHE A 436 6.40 -10.11 -2.00
N LYS A 437 7.57 -10.28 -1.39
CA LYS A 437 8.02 -11.59 -0.86
C LYS A 437 7.33 -11.93 0.46
N TYR A 438 6.92 -10.92 1.23
CA TYR A 438 6.38 -11.05 2.57
C TYR A 438 4.92 -10.61 2.69
N HIS A 439 4.51 -9.62 1.91
CA HIS A 439 3.16 -9.08 1.84
C HIS A 439 2.11 -10.18 1.74
N HIS A 440 1.09 -10.13 2.60
CA HIS A 440 -0.06 -11.05 2.63
C HIS A 440 0.28 -12.54 2.84
N ASN A 441 1.39 -12.88 3.46
CA ASN A 441 1.73 -14.27 3.77
C ASN A 441 2.32 -14.45 5.17
N ALA A 442 2.55 -15.70 5.59
CA ALA A 442 3.02 -16.03 6.92
C ALA A 442 4.46 -15.55 7.27
N ALA A 443 5.15 -14.92 6.31
CA ALA A 443 6.48 -14.34 6.55
C ALA A 443 6.45 -12.84 6.84
N ASP A 444 5.28 -12.19 6.90
CA ASP A 444 5.18 -10.80 7.33
C ASP A 444 5.32 -10.67 8.85
N THR A 445 6.55 -10.73 9.30
CA THR A 445 6.95 -10.75 10.71
C THR A 445 7.96 -9.64 11.00
N PHE A 446 8.05 -9.23 12.28
CA PHE A 446 8.82 -8.06 12.70
C PHE A 446 10.31 -8.11 12.32
N ASP A 447 10.90 -9.28 12.17
CA ASP A 447 12.29 -9.46 11.71
C ASP A 447 12.56 -8.96 10.28
N LYS A 448 11.52 -8.57 9.54
CA LYS A 448 11.62 -7.94 8.21
C LYS A 448 11.79 -6.43 8.28
N ILE A 449 11.64 -5.83 9.46
CA ILE A 449 11.80 -4.38 9.66
C ILE A 449 13.23 -4.09 10.14
N ASP A 450 14.02 -3.42 9.32
CA ASP A 450 15.31 -2.89 9.72
C ASP A 450 15.13 -1.54 10.45
N ARG A 451 15.84 -1.39 11.58
CA ARG A 451 15.75 -0.19 12.43
C ARG A 451 16.17 1.09 11.72
N ARG A 452 17.20 1.02 10.89
CA ARG A 452 17.70 2.18 10.15
C ARG A 452 16.72 2.54 9.03
N GLU A 453 16.25 1.54 8.29
CA GLU A 453 15.37 1.76 7.15
C GLU A 453 14.03 2.37 7.56
N ILE A 454 13.39 1.88 8.64
CA ILE A 454 12.15 2.51 9.13
C ILE A 454 12.37 3.94 9.65
N GLY A 455 13.56 4.24 10.20
CA GLY A 455 13.94 5.62 10.54
C GLY A 455 14.06 6.51 9.31
N GLU A 456 14.64 6.00 8.23
CA GLU A 456 14.76 6.70 6.94
C GLU A 456 13.39 6.93 6.29
N VAL A 457 12.48 5.97 6.38
CA VAL A 457 11.06 6.11 5.95
C VAL A 457 10.36 7.19 6.76
N SER A 458 10.51 7.15 8.09
CA SER A 458 9.95 8.17 8.99
C SER A 458 10.47 9.58 8.65
N ALA A 459 11.73 9.69 8.22
CA ALA A 459 12.30 10.96 7.78
C ALA A 459 11.63 11.47 6.49
N VAL A 460 11.36 10.60 5.51
CA VAL A 460 10.63 11.01 4.29
C VAL A 460 9.23 11.51 4.66
N VAL A 461 8.50 10.75 5.46
CA VAL A 461 7.12 11.11 5.87
C VAL A 461 7.12 12.42 6.67
N ALA A 462 8.03 12.59 7.64
CA ALA A 462 8.08 13.78 8.48
C ALA A 462 8.51 15.04 7.71
N VAL A 463 9.48 14.93 6.80
CA VAL A 463 9.91 16.03 5.93
C VAL A 463 8.79 16.45 4.99
N LEU A 464 8.07 15.51 4.39
CA LEU A 464 6.89 15.81 3.56
C LEU A 464 5.81 16.49 4.40
N ALA A 465 5.45 15.92 5.55
CA ALA A 465 4.38 16.43 6.40
C ALA A 465 4.66 17.85 6.88
N TYR A 466 5.85 18.09 7.43
CA TYR A 466 6.22 19.41 7.93
C TYR A 466 6.44 20.40 6.78
N GLY A 467 7.05 19.97 5.68
CA GLY A 467 7.21 20.78 4.47
C GLY A 467 5.86 21.24 3.92
N MET A 468 4.91 20.33 3.73
CA MET A 468 3.55 20.71 3.26
C MET A 468 2.82 21.57 4.28
N ALA A 469 2.95 21.28 5.58
CA ALA A 469 2.31 22.08 6.62
C ALA A 469 2.83 23.53 6.70
N ASN A 470 4.06 23.78 6.26
CA ASN A 470 4.71 25.11 6.30
C ASN A 470 4.85 25.78 4.92
N LEU A 471 4.39 25.14 3.85
CA LEU A 471 4.41 25.72 2.51
C LEU A 471 3.49 26.95 2.45
N GLU A 472 4.03 28.11 2.03
CA GLU A 472 3.28 29.37 1.95
C GLU A 472 2.32 29.39 0.76
N GLN A 473 2.76 28.81 -0.37
CA GLN A 473 2.01 28.84 -1.61
C GLN A 473 0.94 27.74 -1.63
N PRO A 474 -0.22 28.00 -2.27
CA PRO A 474 -1.20 26.95 -2.52
C PRO A 474 -0.65 25.92 -3.51
N LEU A 475 -1.00 24.66 -3.28
CA LEU A 475 -0.72 23.58 -4.24
C LEU A 475 -1.77 23.57 -5.37
N PRO A 476 -1.38 23.28 -6.62
CA PRO A 476 -2.33 23.07 -7.71
C PRO A 476 -3.20 21.83 -7.44
N ARG A 477 -4.50 21.98 -7.74
CA ARG A 477 -5.53 20.94 -7.56
C ARG A 477 -6.27 20.62 -8.83
#